data_fa53e493c2fefb96d6b2e0c6ebe69fb8
#
_entry.id   fa53e493c2fefb96d6b2e0c6ebe69fb8
#
_cell.length_a   1.000
_cell.length_b   1.000
_cell.length_c   1.000
_cell.angle_alpha   90.00
_cell.angle_beta   90.00
_cell.angle_gamma   90.00
#
_symmetry.space_group_name_H-M   'P 1'
#
loop_
_entity.id
_entity.type
_entity.pdbx_description
1 polymer ?
#
loop_
_entity_poly.entity_id
_entity_poly.type
_entity_poly.pdbx_seq_one_letter_code
_entity_poly.pdbx_strand_id
1 'polypeptide(L)'
;MKRTIVALLCVIWLALSTGVGVAAERPVDLDLSALSGTVVYSQVYNMVMQPDQYLGQTVRVRGNFSYFQDPVTMKEYFAVIIADAAACCAQGIEFVWRGEHRYPDDYPPLETEMTVTGEFGTYEENGFTYLQLSEADVEWGK
;
A
#
# COMPACT_ATOMS: atom_id res chain seq x y z
N MET A 1 -33.40 54.11 -44.91
CA MET A 1 -33.44 53.66 -43.50
C MET A 1 -33.22 52.13 -43.48
N LYS A 2 -32.05 51.71 -43.28
CA LYS A 2 -31.72 50.28 -43.17
C LYS A 2 -31.16 50.03 -41.78
N ARG A 3 -31.93 49.34 -40.95
CA ARG A 3 -31.56 48.92 -39.58
C ARG A 3 -30.74 47.64 -39.72
N THR A 4 -29.47 47.73 -39.45
CA THR A 4 -28.54 46.60 -39.38
C THR A 4 -28.60 46.03 -37.99
N ILE A 5 -29.13 44.78 -37.88
CA ILE A 5 -29.12 44.00 -36.67
C ILE A 5 -27.76 43.33 -36.56
N VAL A 6 -26.94 43.75 -35.60
CA VAL A 6 -25.68 43.08 -35.24
C VAL A 6 -26.02 41.94 -34.28
N ALA A 7 -25.94 40.70 -34.78
CA ALA A 7 -26.08 39.51 -33.97
C ALA A 7 -24.75 39.28 -33.21
N LEU A 8 -24.78 39.45 -31.90
CA LEU A 8 -23.67 39.11 -31.00
C LEU A 8 -23.65 37.58 -30.83
N LEU A 9 -22.71 36.91 -31.47
CA LEU A 9 -22.41 35.51 -31.20
C LEU A 9 -21.52 35.42 -29.96
N CYS A 10 -22.15 35.13 -28.80
CA CYS A 10 -21.44 34.71 -27.60
C CYS A 10 -20.93 33.29 -27.79
N VAL A 11 -19.67 33.13 -28.14
CA VAL A 11 -19.00 31.84 -28.11
C VAL A 11 -18.69 31.50 -26.64
N ILE A 12 -19.52 30.66 -26.06
CA ILE A 12 -19.26 30.09 -24.74
C ILE A 12 -18.17 29.02 -24.93
N TRP A 13 -16.93 29.36 -24.57
CA TRP A 13 -15.85 28.41 -24.40
C TRP A 13 -16.11 27.61 -23.12
N LEU A 14 -16.70 26.42 -23.27
CA LEU A 14 -16.71 25.42 -22.21
C LEU A 14 -15.29 24.87 -22.10
N ALA A 15 -14.50 25.41 -21.17
CA ALA A 15 -13.23 24.82 -20.77
C ALA A 15 -13.56 23.50 -20.05
N LEU A 16 -13.44 22.36 -20.75
CA LEU A 16 -13.35 21.05 -20.11
C LEU A 16 -12.03 21.02 -19.36
N SER A 17 -12.05 21.43 -18.10
CA SER A 17 -10.99 21.12 -17.15
C SER A 17 -11.08 19.62 -16.87
N THR A 18 -10.32 18.82 -17.62
CA THR A 18 -9.98 17.46 -17.20
C THR A 18 -9.11 17.58 -15.96
N GLY A 19 -9.77 17.53 -14.80
CA GLY A 19 -9.07 17.40 -13.52
C GLY A 19 -8.32 16.08 -13.54
N VAL A 20 -7.02 16.13 -13.81
CA VAL A 20 -6.12 15.06 -13.45
C VAL A 20 -6.19 15.00 -11.93
N GLY A 21 -6.96 14.06 -11.41
CA GLY A 21 -7.00 13.77 -9.98
C GLY A 21 -5.62 13.27 -9.60
N VAL A 22 -4.76 14.18 -9.12
CA VAL A 22 -3.59 13.79 -8.34
C VAL A 22 -4.19 13.12 -7.11
N ALA A 23 -4.10 11.80 -7.05
CA ALA A 23 -4.43 11.06 -5.84
C ALA A 23 -3.59 11.70 -4.72
N ALA A 24 -4.25 12.33 -3.75
CA ALA A 24 -3.57 12.95 -2.64
C ALA A 24 -2.77 11.84 -1.94
N GLU A 25 -1.45 11.99 -1.93
CA GLU A 25 -0.57 11.04 -1.27
C GLU A 25 -0.97 10.98 0.20
N ARG A 26 -1.28 9.77 0.69
CA ARG A 26 -1.70 9.57 2.08
C ARG A 26 -0.55 10.00 3.00
N PRO A 27 -0.79 10.84 4.01
CA PRO A 27 0.25 11.18 4.97
C PRO A 27 0.73 9.89 5.66
N VAL A 28 2.04 9.71 5.75
CA VAL A 28 2.67 8.54 6.38
C VAL A 28 3.09 8.91 7.79
N ASP A 29 2.58 8.19 8.79
CA ASP A 29 2.91 8.41 10.20
C ASP A 29 4.25 7.77 10.57
N LEU A 30 4.54 6.60 9.99
CA LEU A 30 5.77 5.85 10.21
C LEU A 30 6.37 5.37 8.88
N ASP A 31 7.43 6.02 8.43
CA ASP A 31 8.16 5.63 7.20
C ASP A 31 9.41 4.80 7.54
N LEU A 32 9.35 3.51 7.24
CA LEU A 32 10.44 2.56 7.42
C LEU A 32 11.20 2.30 6.11
N SER A 33 10.72 2.79 4.97
CA SER A 33 11.24 2.44 3.64
C SER A 33 12.66 2.97 3.36
N ALA A 34 13.04 4.05 4.05
CA ALA A 34 14.35 4.70 3.92
C ALA A 34 15.38 4.26 4.99
N LEU A 35 14.98 3.41 5.92
CA LEU A 35 15.84 2.96 7.02
C LEU A 35 16.72 1.78 6.59
N SER A 36 17.82 1.57 7.31
CA SER A 36 18.66 0.38 7.09
C SER A 36 17.93 -0.90 7.54
N GLY A 37 18.24 -2.04 6.90
CA GLY A 37 17.58 -3.31 7.18
C GLY A 37 17.55 -3.70 8.66
N THR A 38 18.65 -3.47 9.40
CA THR A 38 18.70 -3.73 10.85
C THR A 38 17.71 -2.88 11.64
N VAL A 39 17.57 -1.60 11.28
CA VAL A 39 16.65 -0.67 11.97
C VAL A 39 15.21 -1.03 11.64
N VAL A 40 14.91 -1.29 10.36
CA VAL A 40 13.58 -1.73 9.92
C VAL A 40 13.17 -3.00 10.64
N TYR A 41 14.05 -4.01 10.66
CA TYR A 41 13.79 -5.29 11.33
C TYR A 41 13.46 -5.07 12.82
N SER A 42 14.28 -4.27 13.52
CA SER A 42 14.05 -3.97 14.93
C SER A 42 12.72 -3.25 15.16
N GLN A 43 12.36 -2.34 14.27
CA GLN A 43 11.10 -1.60 14.35
C GLN A 43 9.90 -2.53 14.12
N VAL A 44 9.96 -3.38 13.09
CA VAL A 44 8.91 -4.37 12.82
C VAL A 44 8.79 -5.37 13.98
N TYR A 45 9.91 -5.78 14.58
CA TYR A 45 9.88 -6.62 15.78
C TYR A 45 9.15 -5.93 16.94
N ASN A 46 9.38 -4.63 17.16
CA ASN A 46 8.64 -3.86 18.17
C ASN A 46 7.13 -3.81 17.87
N MET A 47 6.76 -3.69 16.59
CA MET A 47 5.34 -3.71 16.16
C MET A 47 4.69 -5.06 16.45
N VAL A 48 5.42 -6.17 16.29
CA VAL A 48 4.95 -7.51 16.67
C VAL A 48 4.75 -7.63 18.20
N MET A 49 5.70 -7.10 18.96
CA MET A 49 5.68 -7.22 20.42
C MET A 49 4.71 -6.27 21.12
N GLN A 50 4.42 -5.12 20.52
CA GLN A 50 3.59 -4.07 21.09
C GLN A 50 2.66 -3.43 20.01
N PRO A 51 1.80 -4.22 19.35
CA PRO A 51 1.02 -3.75 18.21
C PRO A 51 0.09 -2.58 18.56
N ASP A 52 -0.43 -2.54 19.77
CA ASP A 52 -1.36 -1.49 20.22
C ASP A 52 -0.80 -0.06 20.09
N GLN A 53 0.53 0.09 20.11
CA GLN A 53 1.17 1.41 19.96
C GLN A 53 1.12 1.95 18.52
N TYR A 54 0.82 1.09 17.55
CA TYR A 54 0.87 1.42 16.13
C TYR A 54 -0.49 1.35 15.44
N LEU A 55 -1.53 0.85 16.12
CA LEU A 55 -2.87 0.68 15.54
C LEU A 55 -3.38 1.99 14.92
N GLY A 56 -3.87 1.91 13.70
CA GLY A 56 -4.43 3.03 12.94
C GLY A 56 -3.40 3.99 12.33
N GLN A 57 -2.10 3.78 12.56
CA GLN A 57 -1.06 4.57 11.91
C GLN A 57 -0.91 4.16 10.44
N THR A 58 -0.66 5.13 9.58
CA THR A 58 -0.23 4.86 8.21
C THR A 58 1.25 4.53 8.19
N VAL A 59 1.56 3.27 7.89
CA VAL A 59 2.93 2.76 7.86
C VAL A 59 3.38 2.53 6.43
N ARG A 60 4.59 2.97 6.11
CA ARG A 60 5.28 2.66 4.85
C ARG A 60 6.48 1.76 5.15
N VAL A 61 6.54 0.61 4.49
CA VAL A 61 7.62 -0.36 4.68
C VAL A 61 8.10 -0.90 3.34
N ARG A 62 9.39 -1.22 3.23
CA ARG A 62 10.00 -1.85 2.07
C ARG A 62 10.56 -3.22 2.45
N GLY A 63 10.32 -4.21 1.60
CA GLY A 63 10.79 -5.57 1.76
C GLY A 63 10.48 -6.42 0.54
N ASN A 64 10.61 -7.72 0.66
CA ASN A 64 10.39 -8.65 -0.44
C ASN A 64 8.96 -9.19 -0.44
N PHE A 65 8.36 -9.24 -1.62
CA PHE A 65 7.02 -9.80 -1.80
C PHE A 65 6.97 -11.28 -1.48
N SER A 66 5.98 -11.68 -0.72
CA SER A 66 5.69 -13.08 -0.41
C SER A 66 4.19 -13.37 -0.54
N TYR A 67 3.90 -14.58 -0.98
CA TYR A 67 2.55 -15.11 -1.14
C TYR A 67 2.45 -16.49 -0.50
N PHE A 68 1.34 -16.72 0.16
CA PHE A 68 0.98 -18.03 0.70
C PHE A 68 -0.51 -18.28 0.48
N GLN A 69 -0.86 -19.48 0.06
CA GLN A 69 -2.25 -19.94 0.02
C GLN A 69 -2.42 -21.11 0.98
N ASP A 70 -3.39 -20.99 1.90
CA ASP A 70 -3.76 -22.09 2.78
C ASP A 70 -4.36 -23.24 1.96
N PRO A 71 -3.77 -24.44 2.00
CA PRO A 71 -4.22 -25.56 1.16
C PRO A 71 -5.59 -26.14 1.57
N VAL A 72 -6.10 -25.78 2.74
CA VAL A 72 -7.39 -26.28 3.26
C VAL A 72 -8.51 -25.28 3.00
N THR A 73 -8.29 -24.03 3.34
CA THR A 73 -9.29 -22.96 3.22
C THR A 73 -9.24 -22.24 1.88
N MET A 74 -8.15 -22.43 1.12
CA MET A 74 -7.84 -21.71 -0.12
C MET A 74 -7.71 -20.19 0.07
N LYS A 75 -7.63 -19.71 1.31
CA LYS A 75 -7.41 -18.30 1.63
C LYS A 75 -5.99 -17.90 1.21
N GLU A 76 -5.88 -16.74 0.60
CA GLU A 76 -4.62 -16.17 0.11
C GLU A 76 -4.11 -15.11 1.09
N TYR A 77 -2.80 -15.09 1.28
CA TYR A 77 -2.10 -14.15 2.14
C TYR A 77 -0.95 -13.53 1.37
N PHE A 78 -0.90 -12.22 1.38
CA PHE A 78 0.13 -11.41 0.73
C PHE A 78 0.89 -10.67 1.80
N ALA A 79 2.21 -10.74 1.76
CA ALA A 79 3.07 -10.15 2.78
C ALA A 79 4.30 -9.46 2.18
N VAL A 80 4.80 -8.48 2.89
CA VAL A 80 6.13 -7.92 2.70
C VAL A 80 7.04 -8.48 3.78
N ILE A 81 8.13 -9.13 3.36
CA ILE A 81 9.09 -9.78 4.26
C ILE A 81 10.31 -8.89 4.43
N ILE A 82 10.64 -8.61 5.68
CA ILE A 82 11.79 -7.83 6.09
C ILE A 82 12.79 -8.78 6.76
N ALA A 83 13.97 -8.92 6.16
CA ALA A 83 15.09 -9.66 6.75
C ALA A 83 15.97 -8.76 7.60
N ASP A 84 16.62 -9.33 8.62
CA ASP A 84 17.69 -8.65 9.33
C ASP A 84 18.94 -8.50 8.44
N ALA A 85 19.93 -7.73 8.90
CA ALA A 85 21.13 -7.48 8.12
C ALA A 85 21.97 -8.74 7.82
N ALA A 86 21.82 -9.81 8.61
CA ALA A 86 22.47 -11.09 8.41
C ALA A 86 21.62 -12.07 7.59
N ALA A 87 20.39 -11.70 7.27
CA ALA A 87 19.37 -12.54 6.62
C ALA A 87 19.12 -13.88 7.33
N CYS A 88 19.43 -13.96 8.63
CA CYS A 88 19.18 -15.15 9.44
C CYS A 88 17.80 -15.16 10.09
N CYS A 89 17.16 -13.99 10.19
CA CYS A 89 15.82 -13.81 10.73
C CYS A 89 15.00 -12.92 9.81
N ALA A 90 13.71 -13.19 9.74
CA ALA A 90 12.79 -12.40 8.95
C ALA A 90 11.49 -12.14 9.73
N GLN A 91 10.89 -10.99 9.49
CA GLN A 91 9.55 -10.64 9.96
C GLN A 91 8.68 -10.30 8.75
N GLY A 92 7.42 -10.70 8.78
CA GLY A 92 6.45 -10.38 7.73
C GLY A 92 5.36 -9.46 8.27
N ILE A 93 4.92 -8.54 7.42
CA ILE A 93 3.67 -7.81 7.62
C ILE A 93 2.78 -8.13 6.44
N GLU A 94 1.59 -8.65 6.72
CA GLU A 94 0.60 -8.90 5.67
C GLU A 94 0.03 -7.57 5.14
N PHE A 95 -0.49 -7.58 3.93
CA PHE A 95 -1.18 -6.42 3.39
C PHE A 95 -2.42 -6.82 2.60
N VAL A 96 -3.42 -5.95 2.63
CA VAL A 96 -4.59 -6.00 1.77
C VAL A 96 -4.49 -4.85 0.79
N TRP A 97 -4.19 -5.16 -0.44
CA TRP A 97 -4.06 -4.17 -1.51
C TRP A 97 -5.42 -3.54 -1.82
N ARG A 98 -5.47 -2.22 -1.84
CA ARG A 98 -6.70 -1.47 -2.09
C ARG A 98 -7.19 -1.69 -3.53
N GLY A 99 -8.47 -1.99 -3.67
CA GLY A 99 -9.10 -2.29 -4.96
C GLY A 99 -9.21 -3.80 -5.21
N GLU A 100 -9.49 -4.16 -6.46
CA GLU A 100 -9.61 -5.54 -6.88
C GLU A 100 -8.36 -5.96 -7.64
N HIS A 101 -7.64 -6.94 -7.11
CA HIS A 101 -6.40 -7.47 -7.69
C HIS A 101 -6.44 -8.99 -7.67
N ARG A 102 -5.88 -9.61 -8.73
CA ARG A 102 -5.84 -11.05 -8.88
C ARG A 102 -4.41 -11.56 -8.92
N TYR A 103 -4.11 -12.51 -8.05
CA TYR A 103 -2.85 -13.23 -8.13
C TYR A 103 -2.91 -14.34 -9.19
N PRO A 104 -1.85 -14.57 -10.00
CA PRO A 104 -0.58 -13.82 -10.00
C PRO A 104 -0.55 -12.60 -10.95
N ASP A 105 -1.64 -12.34 -11.69
CA ASP A 105 -1.65 -11.44 -12.86
C ASP A 105 -1.30 -9.98 -12.53
N ASP A 106 -1.77 -9.49 -11.37
CA ASP A 106 -1.58 -8.10 -10.94
C ASP A 106 -0.39 -7.91 -9.99
N TYR A 107 0.19 -9.01 -9.49
CA TYR A 107 1.27 -8.98 -8.49
C TYR A 107 2.65 -9.14 -9.12
N PRO A 108 3.71 -8.65 -8.47
CA PRO A 108 5.07 -8.91 -8.93
C PRO A 108 5.46 -10.38 -8.72
N PRO A 109 6.53 -10.85 -9.37
CA PRO A 109 7.13 -12.15 -9.02
C PRO A 109 7.50 -12.23 -7.53
N LEU A 110 7.47 -13.44 -6.97
CA LEU A 110 7.93 -13.66 -5.59
C LEU A 110 9.34 -13.11 -5.38
N GLU A 111 9.65 -12.67 -4.16
CA GLU A 111 10.93 -12.07 -3.76
C GLU A 111 11.26 -10.73 -4.44
N THR A 112 10.33 -10.15 -5.21
CA THR A 112 10.51 -8.80 -5.74
C THR A 112 10.50 -7.79 -4.59
N GLU A 113 11.51 -6.91 -4.55
CA GLU A 113 11.50 -5.78 -3.61
C GLU A 113 10.35 -4.83 -3.93
N MET A 114 9.54 -4.53 -2.93
CA MET A 114 8.39 -3.66 -3.05
C MET A 114 8.25 -2.74 -1.84
N THR A 115 7.53 -1.65 -2.03
CA THR A 115 7.12 -0.74 -0.97
C THR A 115 5.61 -0.85 -0.77
N VAL A 116 5.19 -1.04 0.46
CA VAL A 116 3.79 -1.11 0.86
C VAL A 116 3.48 0.02 1.83
N THR A 117 2.41 0.76 1.57
CA THR A 117 1.92 1.84 2.43
C THR A 117 0.47 1.57 2.77
N GLY A 118 0.14 1.39 4.05
CA GLY A 118 -1.22 1.07 4.47
C GLY A 118 -1.48 1.41 5.93
N GLU A 119 -2.73 1.28 6.35
CA GLU A 119 -3.11 1.45 7.74
C GLU A 119 -2.75 0.20 8.54
N PHE A 120 -1.96 0.38 9.59
CA PHE A 120 -1.52 -0.72 10.45
C PHE A 120 -2.65 -1.19 11.37
N GLY A 121 -2.88 -2.48 11.35
CA GLY A 121 -3.84 -3.16 12.21
C GLY A 121 -3.40 -4.57 12.54
N THR A 122 -4.22 -5.25 13.33
CA THR A 122 -4.07 -6.67 13.66
C THR A 122 -5.37 -7.40 13.42
N TYR A 123 -5.27 -8.70 13.19
CA TYR A 123 -6.42 -9.59 13.19
C TYR A 123 -6.09 -10.92 13.85
N GLU A 124 -7.13 -11.61 14.34
CA GLU A 124 -7.00 -12.91 14.98
C GLU A 124 -7.39 -14.02 14.02
N GLU A 125 -6.56 -15.04 13.90
CA GLU A 125 -6.85 -16.23 13.13
C GLU A 125 -6.25 -17.47 13.80
N ASN A 126 -7.05 -18.51 14.00
CA ASN A 126 -6.63 -19.77 14.63
C ASN A 126 -5.95 -19.58 16.02
N GLY A 127 -6.30 -18.53 16.75
CA GLY A 127 -5.74 -18.22 18.08
C GLY A 127 -4.39 -17.50 18.05
N PHE A 128 -3.98 -17.00 16.89
CA PHE A 128 -2.78 -16.19 16.71
C PHE A 128 -3.15 -14.78 16.24
N THR A 129 -2.39 -13.79 16.69
CA THR A 129 -2.50 -12.41 16.23
C THR A 129 -1.54 -12.17 15.07
N TYR A 130 -2.07 -11.66 13.96
CA TYR A 130 -1.31 -11.31 12.76
C TYR A 130 -1.29 -9.80 12.55
N LEU A 131 -0.20 -9.29 12.00
CA LEU A 131 -0.05 -7.89 11.63
C LEU A 131 -0.48 -7.69 10.18
N GLN A 132 -1.21 -6.61 9.91
CA GLN A 132 -1.70 -6.32 8.58
C GLN A 132 -1.65 -4.82 8.27
N LEU A 133 -1.29 -4.47 7.03
CA LEU A 133 -1.51 -3.16 6.45
C LEU A 133 -2.77 -3.22 5.59
N SER A 134 -3.86 -2.64 6.06
CA SER A 134 -5.11 -2.55 5.31
C SER A 134 -5.12 -1.35 4.37
N GLU A 135 -6.02 -1.35 3.36
CA GLU A 135 -6.14 -0.29 2.37
C GLU A 135 -4.78 0.09 1.76
N ALA A 136 -3.97 -0.91 1.48
CA ALA A 136 -2.58 -0.69 1.10
C ALA A 136 -2.43 -0.17 -0.33
N ASP A 137 -1.51 0.77 -0.50
CA ASP A 137 -0.92 1.13 -1.78
C ASP A 137 0.39 0.36 -1.95
N VAL A 138 0.64 -0.17 -3.15
CA VAL A 138 1.77 -1.08 -3.41
C VAL A 138 2.58 -0.56 -4.59
N GLU A 139 3.89 -0.47 -4.44
CA GLU A 139 4.82 0.04 -5.45
C GLU A 139 6.01 -0.91 -5.59
N TRP A 140 6.41 -1.21 -6.84
CA TRP A 140 7.65 -1.95 -7.14
C TRP A 140 8.25 -1.45 -8.45
N GLY A 141 9.54 -1.70 -8.65
CA GLY A 141 10.24 -1.38 -9.91
C GLY A 141 9.72 -2.28 -11.04
N LYS A 142 9.31 -1.67 -12.15
CA LYS A 142 8.95 -2.37 -13.40
C LYS A 142 10.17 -2.51 -14.28
#